data_5c81b8e89cfab8590d18c4695169de32
#
_entry.id   5c81b8e89cfab8590d18c4695169de32
#
_cell.length_a   1.000
_cell.length_b   1.000
_cell.length_c   1.000
_cell.angle_alpha   90.00
_cell.angle_beta   90.00
_cell.angle_gamma   90.00
#
_symmetry.space_group_name_H-M   'P 1'
#
loop_
_entity.id
_entity.type
_entity.pdbx_description
1 polymer ?
#
loop_
_entity_poly.entity_id
_entity_poly.type
_entity_poly.pdbx_seq_one_letter_code
_entity_poly.pdbx_strand_id
1 'polypeptide(L)'
;MKYVLSRFIALFIVAFFVADVLALDYSPSTTAVPVPGSGSKIDFVGDTFEEDDWKFYHNHPKSSREEDGRARGPLAFSGNRRMQEGPERGQPDLLEVIETPPNGLPESKHALLIRTLHSGVPGTYSRTVQQDDLICGITTRLGSQIPVHEIPSCVVRVWLPPAEKWENRSGPHFGIRVGVRTTKLERNRGFFASGTSSVVEPYWPGMWIHFRSETSRGVESDSALIKVRGDHRGIDFPVKNIPADQFGWWTLGMSLSPDGQIHYFARQGVDDLTSKDHLTSQFPYSFRAERLNSFFFNSCNLNDGTTWSTPFVIDDPSVYVVNSARVMQLVQRREAYELRRKQKRSAYRTHQSRSR
;
A
#
# COMPACT_ATOMS: atom_id res chain seq x y z
N MET A 1 -25.60 22.07 -91.16
CA MET A 1 -24.71 21.13 -90.48
C MET A 1 -24.79 21.42 -88.95
N LYS A 2 -25.60 20.65 -88.23
CA LYS A 2 -25.82 20.84 -86.76
C LYS A 2 -25.57 19.49 -86.15
N TYR A 3 -24.54 19.41 -85.25
CA TYR A 3 -24.26 18.23 -84.47
C TYR A 3 -25.04 18.34 -83.16
N VAL A 4 -25.89 17.34 -82.92
CA VAL A 4 -26.64 17.15 -81.64
C VAL A 4 -25.78 16.27 -80.72
N LEU A 5 -25.35 16.80 -79.61
CA LEU A 5 -24.59 16.09 -78.60
C LEU A 5 -25.57 15.56 -77.48
N SER A 6 -25.78 14.23 -77.54
CA SER A 6 -26.56 13.54 -76.52
C SER A 6 -25.77 13.37 -75.25
N ARG A 7 -26.24 13.94 -74.08
CA ARG A 7 -25.64 13.72 -72.75
C ARG A 7 -26.38 12.57 -72.06
N PHE A 8 -25.65 11.48 -71.89
CA PHE A 8 -26.06 10.42 -70.92
C PHE A 8 -25.75 10.87 -69.49
N ILE A 9 -26.80 11.01 -68.65
CA ILE A 9 -26.67 11.20 -67.24
C ILE A 9 -26.72 9.81 -66.59
N ALA A 10 -25.59 9.34 -66.08
CA ALA A 10 -25.51 8.13 -65.25
C ALA A 10 -25.88 8.51 -63.81
N LEU A 11 -26.99 8.00 -63.34
CA LEU A 11 -27.48 8.16 -61.97
C LEU A 11 -26.75 7.13 -61.08
N PHE A 12 -25.78 7.58 -60.26
CA PHE A 12 -25.15 6.74 -59.25
C PHE A 12 -26.02 6.77 -57.99
N ILE A 13 -26.72 5.66 -57.71
CA ILE A 13 -27.36 5.42 -56.44
C ILE A 13 -26.31 4.96 -55.46
N VAL A 14 -25.90 5.86 -54.55
CA VAL A 14 -25.06 5.49 -53.40
C VAL A 14 -25.99 5.00 -52.29
N ALA A 15 -26.04 3.69 -52.09
CA ALA A 15 -26.70 3.08 -50.97
C ALA A 15 -25.85 3.31 -49.70
N PHE A 16 -26.28 4.20 -48.82
CA PHE A 16 -25.72 4.33 -47.47
C PHE A 16 -26.20 3.12 -46.65
N PHE A 17 -25.31 2.17 -46.43
CA PHE A 17 -25.47 1.22 -45.33
C PHE A 17 -25.20 1.98 -44.00
N VAL A 18 -26.24 2.33 -43.30
CA VAL A 18 -26.14 2.74 -41.88
C VAL A 18 -25.86 1.45 -41.10
N ALA A 19 -24.59 1.22 -40.76
CA ALA A 19 -24.27 0.24 -39.74
C ALA A 19 -24.75 0.79 -38.39
N ASP A 20 -25.79 0.21 -37.88
CA ASP A 20 -26.16 0.39 -36.47
C ASP A 20 -24.99 -0.09 -35.60
N VAL A 21 -24.14 0.83 -35.19
CA VAL A 21 -23.20 0.62 -34.11
C VAL A 21 -24.08 0.53 -32.86
N LEU A 22 -24.34 -0.70 -32.42
CA LEU A 22 -24.84 -0.95 -31.09
C LEU A 22 -23.81 -0.31 -30.14
N ALA A 23 -24.05 0.93 -29.73
CA ALA A 23 -23.43 1.51 -28.57
C ALA A 23 -23.82 0.60 -27.41
N LEU A 24 -22.88 -0.24 -26.98
CA LEU A 24 -22.99 -0.87 -25.68
C LEU A 24 -23.07 0.29 -24.69
N ASP A 25 -24.29 0.58 -24.25
CA ASP A 25 -24.54 1.44 -23.10
C ASP A 25 -23.75 0.85 -21.93
N TYR A 26 -22.52 1.33 -21.76
CA TYR A 26 -21.79 1.17 -20.56
C TYR A 26 -22.43 2.08 -19.50
N SER A 27 -23.56 1.63 -18.98
CA SER A 27 -24.06 2.17 -17.71
C SER A 27 -22.96 1.89 -16.69
N PRO A 28 -22.30 2.90 -16.13
CA PRO A 28 -21.40 2.67 -15.00
C PRO A 28 -22.28 2.05 -13.91
N SER A 29 -22.13 0.77 -13.71
CA SER A 29 -22.63 0.11 -12.51
C SER A 29 -22.04 0.92 -11.37
N THR A 30 -22.88 1.69 -10.68
CA THR A 30 -22.55 2.37 -9.43
C THR A 30 -22.40 1.29 -8.36
N THR A 31 -21.37 0.48 -8.49
CA THR A 31 -20.95 -0.40 -7.41
C THR A 31 -20.52 0.52 -6.29
N ALA A 32 -21.21 0.43 -5.16
CA ALA A 32 -20.89 1.20 -3.96
C ALA A 32 -19.39 1.07 -3.68
N VAL A 33 -18.74 2.18 -3.34
CA VAL A 33 -17.30 2.22 -3.01
C VAL A 33 -17.04 1.23 -1.87
N PRO A 34 -16.17 0.22 -2.04
CA PRO A 34 -15.91 -0.75 -0.99
C PRO A 34 -15.30 -0.08 0.24
N VAL A 35 -15.92 -0.22 1.39
CA VAL A 35 -15.41 0.32 2.66
C VAL A 35 -14.29 -0.60 3.17
N PRO A 36 -13.07 -0.08 3.48
CA PRO A 36 -12.02 -0.90 4.06
C PRO A 36 -12.44 -1.50 5.41
N GLY A 37 -12.07 -2.77 5.65
CA GLY A 37 -12.52 -3.50 6.83
C GLY A 37 -13.81 -4.31 6.62
N SER A 38 -14.49 -4.13 5.47
CA SER A 38 -15.65 -4.96 5.10
C SER A 38 -15.22 -6.37 4.68
N GLY A 39 -16.07 -7.34 4.98
CA GLY A 39 -15.85 -8.74 4.61
C GLY A 39 -15.08 -9.53 5.65
N SER A 40 -14.31 -10.52 5.21
CA SER A 40 -13.56 -11.43 6.09
C SER A 40 -12.14 -10.91 6.33
N LYS A 41 -11.76 -10.74 7.60
CA LYS A 41 -10.37 -10.49 8.00
C LYS A 41 -9.51 -11.70 7.66
N ILE A 42 -8.31 -11.47 7.20
CA ILE A 42 -7.30 -12.51 6.96
C ILE A 42 -6.37 -12.53 8.17
N ASP A 43 -6.73 -13.26 9.21
CA ASP A 43 -5.97 -13.32 10.48
C ASP A 43 -4.51 -13.75 10.32
N PHE A 44 -4.20 -14.37 9.20
CA PHE A 44 -2.86 -14.82 8.84
C PHE A 44 -1.95 -13.70 8.33
N VAL A 45 -2.51 -12.54 7.96
CA VAL A 45 -1.83 -11.35 7.42
C VAL A 45 -2.13 -10.16 8.31
N GLY A 46 -1.12 -9.38 8.61
CA GLY A 46 -1.24 -8.32 9.60
C GLY A 46 -0.70 -8.75 10.97
N ASP A 47 -0.78 -7.88 11.94
CA ASP A 47 -0.24 -8.11 13.29
C ASP A 47 -0.99 -7.28 14.31
N THR A 48 -1.27 -7.84 15.47
CA THR A 48 -1.86 -7.12 16.60
C THR A 48 -0.82 -6.65 17.60
N PHE A 49 0.43 -7.13 17.47
CA PHE A 49 1.56 -6.85 18.36
C PHE A 49 1.37 -7.34 19.81
N GLU A 50 0.39 -8.21 20.07
CA GLU A 50 0.05 -8.74 21.39
C GLU A 50 0.88 -9.98 21.79
N GLU A 51 1.80 -10.46 20.95
CA GLU A 51 2.66 -11.58 21.29
C GLU A 51 3.74 -11.11 22.28
N ASP A 52 3.83 -11.73 23.48
CA ASP A 52 4.75 -11.37 24.58
C ASP A 52 6.24 -11.34 24.15
N ASP A 53 6.61 -12.13 23.17
CA ASP A 53 7.97 -12.26 22.64
C ASP A 53 8.12 -11.61 21.25
N TRP A 54 7.23 -10.69 20.88
CA TRP A 54 7.32 -10.00 19.61
C TRP A 54 8.67 -9.33 19.45
N LYS A 55 9.37 -9.61 18.36
CA LYS A 55 10.69 -9.09 18.09
C LYS A 55 10.93 -8.93 16.60
N PHE A 56 11.59 -7.85 16.22
CA PHE A 56 12.10 -7.67 14.86
C PHE A 56 13.59 -7.99 14.80
N TYR A 57 13.99 -8.84 13.85
CA TYR A 57 15.38 -9.20 13.60
C TYR A 57 15.92 -8.33 12.48
N HIS A 58 16.55 -7.23 12.86
CA HIS A 58 17.17 -6.32 11.92
C HIS A 58 18.30 -6.98 11.15
N ASN A 59 18.50 -6.57 9.90
CA ASN A 59 19.64 -6.92 9.08
C ASN A 59 20.36 -5.65 8.63
N HIS A 60 21.67 -5.65 8.73
CA HIS A 60 22.50 -4.51 8.33
C HIS A 60 23.64 -4.95 7.39
N PRO A 61 23.98 -4.16 6.37
CA PRO A 61 23.30 -2.90 5.99
C PRO A 61 21.91 -3.16 5.41
N LYS A 62 21.00 -2.19 5.58
CA LYS A 62 19.64 -2.23 5.04
C LYS A 62 19.62 -2.41 3.52
N SER A 63 18.56 -3.00 2.98
CA SER A 63 18.29 -2.99 1.54
C SER A 63 18.00 -1.58 1.03
N SER A 64 18.40 -1.28 -0.19
CA SER A 64 18.19 0.03 -0.81
C SER A 64 18.18 -0.06 -2.35
N ARG A 65 17.48 -1.04 -2.91
CA ARG A 65 17.47 -1.25 -4.37
C ARG A 65 17.06 0.00 -5.15
N GLU A 66 16.08 0.75 -4.66
CA GLU A 66 15.60 1.97 -5.31
C GLU A 66 16.63 3.11 -5.21
N GLU A 67 17.46 3.14 -4.14
CA GLU A 67 18.40 4.22 -3.89
C GLU A 67 19.79 3.95 -4.48
N ASP A 68 20.34 2.75 -4.29
CA ASP A 68 21.71 2.40 -4.75
C ASP A 68 21.78 1.16 -5.65
N GLY A 69 20.62 0.62 -6.06
CA GLY A 69 20.53 -0.56 -6.92
C GLY A 69 20.79 -1.90 -6.22
N ARG A 70 20.89 -1.93 -4.89
CA ARG A 70 21.28 -3.13 -4.13
C ARG A 70 20.18 -3.65 -3.23
N ALA A 71 19.64 -4.85 -3.55
CA ALA A 71 18.87 -5.64 -2.59
C ALA A 71 19.84 -6.49 -1.77
N ARG A 72 19.92 -6.23 -0.47
CA ARG A 72 20.78 -6.96 0.47
C ARG A 72 19.97 -8.08 1.13
N GLY A 73 20.57 -9.21 1.28
CA GLY A 73 19.90 -10.36 1.87
C GLY A 73 20.74 -11.04 2.96
N PRO A 74 20.10 -11.79 3.87
CA PRO A 74 18.64 -11.99 3.98
C PRO A 74 17.94 -10.72 4.46
N LEU A 75 16.67 -10.50 4.02
CA LEU A 75 15.85 -9.39 4.50
C LEU A 75 15.55 -9.57 5.99
N ALA A 76 15.50 -8.46 6.73
CA ALA A 76 15.05 -8.42 8.11
C ALA A 76 13.55 -8.77 8.23
N PHE A 77 13.12 -9.28 9.38
CA PHE A 77 11.74 -9.75 9.59
C PHE A 77 11.37 -9.82 11.07
N SER A 78 10.08 -9.77 11.38
CA SER A 78 9.55 -10.07 12.72
C SER A 78 9.63 -11.58 13.03
N GLY A 79 9.79 -11.93 14.31
CA GLY A 79 9.90 -13.32 14.76
C GLY A 79 8.74 -14.20 14.30
N ASN A 80 7.54 -13.65 14.30
CA ASN A 80 6.33 -14.30 13.81
C ASN A 80 6.17 -14.29 12.27
N ARG A 81 7.10 -13.68 11.55
CA ARG A 81 7.10 -13.58 10.08
C ARG A 81 5.94 -12.79 9.48
N ARG A 82 5.29 -11.94 10.24
CA ARG A 82 4.17 -11.11 9.76
C ARG A 82 4.66 -9.81 9.12
N MET A 83 5.81 -9.29 9.61
CA MET A 83 6.44 -8.08 9.09
C MET A 83 7.83 -8.39 8.53
N GLN A 84 8.24 -7.67 7.51
CA GLN A 84 9.56 -7.80 6.89
C GLN A 84 10.08 -6.47 6.36
N GLU A 85 11.39 -6.42 6.15
CA GLU A 85 12.08 -5.31 5.49
C GLU A 85 11.62 -5.13 4.03
N GLY A 86 11.54 -3.88 3.59
CA GLY A 86 11.38 -3.55 2.17
C GLY A 86 12.68 -3.77 1.39
N PRO A 87 12.70 -4.58 0.30
CA PRO A 87 13.90 -4.77 -0.50
C PRO A 87 14.32 -3.49 -1.24
N GLU A 88 13.39 -2.59 -1.47
CA GLU A 88 13.62 -1.35 -2.20
C GLU A 88 14.23 -0.25 -1.33
N ARG A 89 13.80 -0.16 -0.05
CA ARG A 89 14.14 0.97 0.83
C ARG A 89 14.56 0.61 2.26
N GLY A 90 14.72 -0.68 2.56
CA GLY A 90 15.20 -1.12 3.86
C GLY A 90 14.10 -1.19 4.93
N GLN A 91 14.54 -1.38 6.19
CA GLN A 91 13.68 -1.38 7.37
C GLN A 91 13.92 -0.12 8.22
N PRO A 92 12.92 0.37 8.98
CA PRO A 92 13.13 1.37 10.03
C PRO A 92 14.18 0.92 11.05
N ASP A 93 14.95 1.87 11.60
CA ASP A 93 16.02 1.57 12.56
C ASP A 93 15.48 1.11 13.92
N LEU A 94 14.30 1.61 14.32
CA LEU A 94 13.64 1.27 15.56
C LEU A 94 12.22 0.75 15.28
N LEU A 95 12.00 -0.48 15.68
CA LEU A 95 10.71 -1.16 15.67
C LEU A 95 10.54 -1.79 17.08
N GLU A 96 9.72 -1.15 17.89
CA GLU A 96 9.54 -1.51 19.30
C GLU A 96 8.05 -1.64 19.65
N VAL A 97 7.69 -2.75 20.28
CA VAL A 97 6.37 -2.92 20.83
C VAL A 97 6.30 -2.16 22.15
N ILE A 98 5.37 -1.24 22.27
CA ILE A 98 5.14 -0.38 23.42
C ILE A 98 3.70 -0.57 23.92
N GLU A 99 3.41 -0.09 25.13
CA GLU A 99 2.03 0.04 25.58
C GLU A 99 1.22 0.89 24.59
N THR A 100 -0.01 0.45 24.33
CA THR A 100 -0.90 1.19 23.42
C THR A 100 -1.13 2.61 23.94
N PRO A 101 -0.84 3.65 23.16
CA PRO A 101 -1.13 5.03 23.55
C PRO A 101 -2.59 5.24 23.97
N PRO A 102 -2.87 6.21 24.86
CA PRO A 102 -4.22 6.47 25.37
C PRO A 102 -5.26 6.62 24.25
N ASN A 103 -6.48 6.15 24.50
CA ASN A 103 -7.61 6.13 23.55
C ASN A 103 -7.38 5.24 22.31
N GLY A 104 -6.50 4.24 22.43
CA GLY A 104 -6.32 3.19 21.43
C GLY A 104 -7.48 2.20 21.37
N LEU A 105 -7.32 1.12 20.60
CA LEU A 105 -8.32 0.05 20.53
C LEU A 105 -8.57 -0.53 21.93
N PRO A 106 -9.82 -0.73 22.34
CA PRO A 106 -10.14 -1.19 23.71
C PRO A 106 -9.50 -2.52 24.10
N GLU A 107 -9.31 -3.42 23.12
CA GLU A 107 -8.73 -4.76 23.31
C GLU A 107 -7.19 -4.75 23.21
N SER A 108 -6.58 -3.66 22.73
CA SER A 108 -5.15 -3.56 22.49
C SER A 108 -4.41 -3.16 23.76
N LYS A 109 -3.39 -3.92 24.12
CA LYS A 109 -2.43 -3.61 25.17
C LYS A 109 -1.12 -3.08 24.60
N HIS A 110 -0.79 -3.50 23.38
CA HIS A 110 0.46 -3.22 22.75
C HIS A 110 0.28 -2.71 21.31
N ALA A 111 1.15 -1.82 20.90
CA ALA A 111 1.20 -1.26 19.57
C ALA A 111 2.66 -1.12 19.11
N LEU A 112 2.91 -0.97 17.82
CA LEU A 112 4.26 -0.88 17.27
C LEU A 112 4.71 0.56 17.06
N LEU A 113 5.74 0.99 17.79
CA LEU A 113 6.47 2.22 17.54
C LEU A 113 7.42 2.04 16.36
N ILE A 114 7.39 2.98 15.41
CA ILE A 114 8.21 2.98 14.20
C ILE A 114 9.00 4.28 14.12
N ARG A 115 10.33 4.19 14.02
CA ARG A 115 11.22 5.34 13.81
C ARG A 115 12.40 4.96 12.93
N THR A 116 12.97 5.96 12.24
CA THR A 116 14.22 5.82 11.51
C THR A 116 15.15 7.01 11.76
N LEU A 117 16.45 6.76 11.77
CA LEU A 117 17.51 7.75 11.90
C LEU A 117 18.36 7.80 10.61
N HIS A 118 18.63 6.64 10.06
CA HIS A 118 19.48 6.44 8.89
C HIS A 118 18.68 5.85 7.73
N SER A 119 17.77 6.64 7.14
CA SER A 119 16.95 6.21 6.01
C SER A 119 17.70 6.26 4.68
N GLY A 120 17.19 5.55 3.67
CA GLY A 120 17.80 5.49 2.34
C GLY A 120 19.04 4.61 2.26
N VAL A 121 20.12 5.11 1.64
CA VAL A 121 21.38 4.36 1.48
C VAL A 121 22.14 4.30 2.80
N PRO A 122 22.41 3.10 3.34
CA PRO A 122 23.12 2.92 4.60
C PRO A 122 24.49 3.61 4.62
N GLY A 123 24.75 4.37 5.69
CA GLY A 123 26.01 5.09 5.88
C GLY A 123 26.18 6.34 4.99
N THR A 124 25.12 6.75 4.28
CA THR A 124 25.10 7.95 3.44
C THR A 124 24.02 8.91 3.90
N TYR A 125 24.40 10.15 4.20
CA TYR A 125 23.48 11.20 4.61
C TYR A 125 23.22 12.14 3.44
N SER A 126 22.00 12.07 2.88
CA SER A 126 21.64 12.85 1.69
C SER A 126 21.18 14.26 2.02
N ARG A 127 20.78 14.53 3.26
CA ARG A 127 20.10 15.76 3.72
C ARG A 127 18.86 16.11 2.89
N THR A 128 18.23 15.07 2.36
CA THR A 128 16.96 15.12 1.67
C THR A 128 16.03 14.07 2.27
N VAL A 129 14.74 14.31 2.20
CA VAL A 129 13.78 13.35 2.77
C VAL A 129 13.94 11.98 2.11
N GLN A 130 14.22 10.99 2.93
CA GLN A 130 14.31 9.58 2.58
C GLN A 130 13.28 8.78 3.39
N GLN A 131 13.07 7.52 3.04
CA GLN A 131 12.14 6.64 3.73
C GLN A 131 12.72 5.25 3.91
N ASP A 132 12.26 4.56 4.94
CA ASP A 132 12.40 3.13 5.16
C ASP A 132 11.02 2.47 5.16
N ASP A 133 10.96 1.20 4.77
CA ASP A 133 9.70 0.47 4.54
C ASP A 133 9.58 -0.74 5.48
N LEU A 134 8.45 -0.82 6.19
CA LEU A 134 8.05 -2.02 6.92
C LEU A 134 6.87 -2.68 6.21
N ILE A 135 7.07 -3.89 5.69
CA ILE A 135 6.12 -4.58 4.83
C ILE A 135 5.34 -5.66 5.58
N CYS A 136 4.02 -5.56 5.54
CA CYS A 136 3.10 -6.64 5.82
C CYS A 136 2.90 -7.47 4.53
N GLY A 137 3.59 -8.59 4.44
CA GLY A 137 3.73 -9.36 3.20
C GLY A 137 2.54 -10.27 2.90
N ILE A 138 1.56 -9.82 2.14
CA ILE A 138 0.41 -10.63 1.74
C ILE A 138 0.86 -11.87 0.94
N THR A 139 1.63 -11.65 -0.13
CA THR A 139 2.08 -12.73 -1.01
C THR A 139 2.97 -13.73 -0.28
N THR A 140 3.87 -13.27 0.59
CA THR A 140 4.75 -14.14 1.38
C THR A 140 3.98 -15.00 2.37
N ARG A 141 2.93 -14.46 2.98
CA ARG A 141 2.08 -15.15 3.96
C ARG A 141 1.11 -16.12 3.30
N LEU A 142 0.38 -15.70 2.28
CA LEU A 142 -0.62 -16.52 1.60
C LEU A 142 -0.02 -17.46 0.53
N GLY A 143 1.19 -17.14 0.01
CA GLY A 143 1.75 -17.80 -1.16
C GLY A 143 1.04 -17.43 -2.47
N SER A 144 0.22 -16.39 -2.46
CA SER A 144 -0.54 -15.89 -3.60
C SER A 144 -0.88 -14.42 -3.41
N GLN A 145 -1.03 -13.72 -4.53
CA GLN A 145 -1.60 -12.37 -4.56
C GLN A 145 -3.12 -12.43 -4.47
N ILE A 146 -3.76 -11.35 -4.06
CA ILE A 146 -5.22 -11.25 -4.00
C ILE A 146 -5.70 -10.46 -5.23
N PRO A 147 -6.45 -11.08 -6.16
CA PRO A 147 -7.06 -10.38 -7.29
C PRO A 147 -8.10 -9.35 -6.85
N VAL A 148 -8.21 -8.23 -7.58
CA VAL A 148 -9.12 -7.13 -7.22
C VAL A 148 -10.60 -7.52 -7.23
N HIS A 149 -11.00 -8.56 -8.00
CA HIS A 149 -12.39 -9.05 -7.98
C HIS A 149 -12.79 -9.70 -6.64
N GLU A 150 -11.83 -10.00 -5.76
CA GLU A 150 -12.06 -10.44 -4.38
C GLU A 150 -12.28 -9.24 -3.44
N ILE A 151 -12.20 -8.03 -3.96
CA ILE A 151 -12.42 -6.75 -3.27
C ILE A 151 -11.56 -6.68 -1.99
N PRO A 152 -10.22 -6.71 -2.14
CA PRO A 152 -9.33 -6.62 -0.99
C PRO A 152 -9.29 -5.21 -0.41
N SER A 153 -9.08 -5.13 0.90
CA SER A 153 -8.83 -3.86 1.59
C SER A 153 -7.83 -4.01 2.72
N CYS A 154 -7.20 -2.90 3.10
CA CYS A 154 -6.25 -2.80 4.20
C CYS A 154 -6.72 -1.72 5.16
N VAL A 155 -6.56 -1.95 6.47
CA VAL A 155 -6.88 -1.01 7.53
C VAL A 155 -5.73 -1.01 8.55
N VAL A 156 -5.44 0.15 9.13
CA VAL A 156 -4.51 0.30 10.24
C VAL A 156 -4.94 1.47 11.12
N ARG A 157 -4.69 1.37 12.42
CA ARG A 157 -4.78 2.48 13.35
C ARG A 157 -3.39 3.10 13.46
N VAL A 158 -3.33 4.43 13.31
CA VAL A 158 -2.07 5.18 13.35
C VAL A 158 -2.21 6.27 14.40
N TRP A 159 -1.30 6.29 15.36
CA TRP A 159 -1.24 7.34 16.37
C TRP A 159 -0.26 8.42 15.91
N LEU A 160 -0.77 9.63 15.78
CA LEU A 160 -0.03 10.84 15.51
C LEU A 160 0.41 11.44 16.85
N PRO A 161 1.73 11.56 17.11
CA PRO A 161 2.20 12.11 18.37
C PRO A 161 1.83 13.60 18.49
N PRO A 162 1.87 14.17 19.73
CA PRO A 162 1.77 15.62 19.91
C PRO A 162 2.78 16.39 19.04
N ALA A 163 2.42 17.61 18.62
CA ALA A 163 3.17 18.38 17.62
C ALA A 163 4.67 18.56 17.96
N GLU A 164 4.98 18.77 19.25
CA GLU A 164 6.34 18.94 19.73
C GLU A 164 7.24 17.70 19.62
N LYS A 165 6.66 16.53 19.34
CA LYS A 165 7.38 15.26 19.10
C LYS A 165 7.71 15.02 17.64
N TRP A 166 7.21 15.85 16.74
CA TRP A 166 7.48 15.68 15.32
C TRP A 166 8.89 16.15 14.99
N GLU A 167 9.50 15.50 14.02
CA GLU A 167 10.68 16.04 13.33
C GLU A 167 10.32 17.41 12.77
N ASN A 168 11.04 18.47 13.19
CA ASN A 168 10.66 19.84 12.88
C ASN A 168 10.99 20.21 11.42
N ARG A 169 10.19 19.72 10.51
CA ARG A 169 10.23 20.08 9.09
C ARG A 169 8.86 19.89 8.45
N SER A 170 8.55 20.66 7.41
CA SER A 170 7.38 20.38 6.57
C SER A 170 7.68 19.29 5.53
N GLY A 171 6.69 18.43 5.23
CA GLY A 171 6.80 17.37 4.24
C GLY A 171 6.24 16.03 4.72
N PRO A 172 6.52 14.94 3.99
CA PRO A 172 6.07 13.60 4.35
C PRO A 172 6.82 13.08 5.58
N HIS A 173 6.10 12.54 6.56
CA HIS A 173 6.64 11.92 7.77
C HIS A 173 6.31 10.45 7.87
N PHE A 174 5.11 10.07 7.46
CA PHE A 174 4.64 8.70 7.51
C PHE A 174 3.74 8.40 6.32
N GLY A 175 3.74 7.16 5.84
CA GLY A 175 2.87 6.73 4.77
C GLY A 175 2.34 5.32 4.98
N ILE A 176 1.14 5.08 4.48
CA ILE A 176 0.61 3.74 4.28
C ILE A 176 0.43 3.51 2.80
N ARG A 177 0.88 2.36 2.32
CA ARG A 177 0.86 2.05 0.89
C ARG A 177 0.45 0.60 0.66
N VAL A 178 -0.03 0.34 -0.54
CA VAL A 178 -0.28 -1.01 -1.04
C VAL A 178 0.61 -1.30 -2.24
N GLY A 179 1.21 -2.47 -2.29
CA GLY A 179 1.87 -2.97 -3.47
C GLY A 179 0.85 -3.66 -4.37
N VAL A 180 0.68 -3.15 -5.58
CA VAL A 180 -0.26 -3.70 -6.56
C VAL A 180 0.43 -3.96 -7.90
N ARG A 181 -0.24 -4.68 -8.79
CA ARG A 181 0.23 -4.94 -10.14
C ARG A 181 -0.84 -4.60 -11.15
N THR A 182 -0.38 -4.14 -12.31
CA THR A 182 -1.16 -3.92 -13.52
C THR A 182 -0.45 -4.55 -14.72
N THR A 183 -1.18 -4.79 -15.79
CA THR A 183 -0.64 -5.26 -17.07
C THR A 183 -0.61 -4.11 -18.05
N LYS A 184 0.56 -3.82 -18.61
CA LYS A 184 0.75 -2.83 -19.68
C LYS A 184 1.02 -3.52 -21.00
N LEU A 185 0.60 -2.88 -22.08
CA LEU A 185 1.05 -3.22 -23.43
C LEU A 185 2.22 -2.31 -23.81
N GLU A 186 3.41 -2.89 -24.01
CA GLU A 186 4.59 -2.17 -24.45
C GLU A 186 4.93 -2.53 -25.90
N ARG A 187 5.28 -1.52 -26.70
CA ARG A 187 5.79 -1.75 -28.05
C ARG A 187 7.19 -2.37 -27.96
N ASN A 188 7.37 -3.47 -28.65
CA ASN A 188 8.69 -4.07 -28.78
C ASN A 188 9.63 -3.08 -29.49
N ARG A 189 10.73 -2.70 -28.82
CA ARG A 189 11.77 -1.83 -29.35
C ARG A 189 12.89 -2.69 -29.93
N GLY A 190 12.94 -2.83 -31.25
CA GLY A 190 14.05 -3.50 -31.96
C GLY A 190 13.92 -3.32 -33.47
N PHE A 191 15.06 -3.31 -34.17
CA PHE A 191 15.12 -3.01 -35.61
C PHE A 191 14.29 -4.01 -36.45
N PHE A 192 14.00 -5.20 -35.91
CA PHE A 192 13.18 -6.25 -36.52
C PHE A 192 11.97 -6.67 -35.65
N ALA A 193 11.69 -5.97 -34.55
CA ALA A 193 10.59 -6.32 -33.65
C ALA A 193 9.37 -5.45 -33.93
N SER A 194 8.41 -6.00 -34.70
CA SER A 194 7.07 -5.41 -34.81
C SER A 194 6.13 -6.12 -33.86
N GLY A 195 5.39 -5.36 -33.02
CA GLY A 195 4.37 -5.91 -32.15
C GLY A 195 4.33 -5.27 -30.76
N THR A 196 3.39 -5.71 -29.94
CA THR A 196 3.24 -5.32 -28.55
C THR A 196 3.40 -6.55 -27.67
N SER A 197 4.09 -6.41 -26.54
CA SER A 197 4.16 -7.43 -25.49
C SER A 197 3.41 -6.96 -24.23
N SER A 198 2.85 -7.92 -23.52
CA SER A 198 2.22 -7.67 -22.22
C SER A 198 3.27 -7.72 -21.13
N VAL A 199 3.44 -6.62 -20.37
CA VAL A 199 4.40 -6.52 -19.27
C VAL A 199 3.65 -6.25 -17.98
N VAL A 200 3.98 -7.03 -16.93
CA VAL A 200 3.42 -6.82 -15.60
C VAL A 200 4.22 -5.73 -14.89
N GLU A 201 3.54 -4.64 -14.54
CA GLU A 201 4.12 -3.49 -13.86
C GLU A 201 3.70 -3.44 -12.40
N PRO A 202 4.64 -3.47 -11.43
CA PRO A 202 4.35 -3.17 -10.04
C PRO A 202 4.24 -1.66 -9.83
N TYR A 203 3.31 -1.22 -8.96
CA TYR A 203 3.24 0.16 -8.52
C TYR A 203 2.66 0.25 -7.10
N TRP A 204 2.78 1.44 -6.47
CA TRP A 204 2.56 1.59 -5.04
C TRP A 204 1.64 2.77 -4.71
N PRO A 205 0.32 2.64 -4.90
CA PRO A 205 -0.63 3.60 -4.38
C PRO A 205 -0.50 3.76 -2.87
N GLY A 206 -0.77 4.95 -2.37
CA GLY A 206 -0.66 5.20 -0.94
C GLY A 206 -1.23 6.52 -0.51
N MET A 207 -1.30 6.69 0.79
CA MET A 207 -1.58 7.96 1.43
C MET A 207 -0.47 8.30 2.41
N TRP A 208 -0.18 9.60 2.52
CA TRP A 208 0.92 10.14 3.27
C TRP A 208 0.42 11.13 4.31
N ILE A 209 0.97 11.08 5.50
CA ILE A 209 0.84 12.11 6.51
C ILE A 209 1.98 13.08 6.33
N HIS A 210 1.65 14.29 5.86
CA HIS A 210 2.56 15.41 5.67
C HIS A 210 2.40 16.39 6.82
N PHE A 211 3.47 16.67 7.53
CA PHE A 211 3.49 17.72 8.54
C PHE A 211 3.66 19.09 7.89
N ARG A 212 3.02 20.09 8.46
CA ARG A 212 3.18 21.52 8.15
C ARG A 212 3.68 22.18 9.43
N SER A 213 4.99 22.37 9.53
CA SER A 213 5.61 22.99 10.69
C SER A 213 5.40 24.49 10.66
N GLU A 214 5.03 25.09 11.79
CA GLU A 214 4.92 26.54 11.97
C GLU A 214 6.25 27.28 11.71
N THR A 215 7.39 26.57 11.79
CA THR A 215 8.70 27.12 11.43
C THR A 215 8.89 27.28 9.91
N SER A 216 7.98 26.72 9.11
CA SER A 216 8.01 26.84 7.65
C SER A 216 7.33 28.12 7.18
N ARG A 217 7.89 28.74 6.14
CA ARG A 217 7.34 29.98 5.60
C ARG A 217 5.88 29.86 5.20
N GLY A 218 5.02 30.74 5.72
CA GLY A 218 3.60 30.81 5.38
C GLY A 218 2.73 29.75 6.10
N VAL A 219 3.25 29.12 7.14
CA VAL A 219 2.50 28.26 8.04
C VAL A 219 2.33 28.96 9.38
N GLU A 220 1.09 29.18 9.79
CA GLU A 220 0.75 29.92 11.02
C GLU A 220 0.80 29.05 12.27
N SER A 221 0.50 27.75 12.12
CA SER A 221 0.49 26.78 13.22
C SER A 221 0.76 25.38 12.70
N ASP A 222 1.27 24.52 13.58
CA ASP A 222 1.49 23.11 13.29
C ASP A 222 0.20 22.41 12.88
N SER A 223 0.28 21.61 11.85
CA SER A 223 -0.84 20.79 11.35
C SER A 223 -0.31 19.65 10.49
N ALA A 224 -1.16 18.69 10.16
CA ALA A 224 -0.84 17.65 9.20
C ALA A 224 -1.84 17.62 8.04
N LEU A 225 -1.41 17.09 6.90
CA LEU A 225 -2.25 16.85 5.74
C LEU A 225 -2.20 15.37 5.38
N ILE A 226 -3.34 14.77 5.11
CA ILE A 226 -3.36 13.52 4.37
C ILE A 226 -3.30 13.86 2.89
N LYS A 227 -2.26 13.34 2.22
CA LYS A 227 -2.11 13.39 0.77
C LYS A 227 -2.23 11.99 0.19
N VAL A 228 -2.84 11.85 -0.97
CA VAL A 228 -2.98 10.57 -1.66
C VAL A 228 -2.31 10.60 -3.02
N ARG A 229 -1.73 9.48 -3.43
CA ARG A 229 -1.22 9.30 -4.77
C ARG A 229 -2.36 8.98 -5.71
N GLY A 230 -2.62 9.86 -6.68
CA GLY A 230 -3.85 9.69 -7.43
C GLY A 230 -3.89 10.18 -8.85
N ASP A 231 -3.08 11.13 -9.25
CA ASP A 231 -3.17 11.63 -10.62
C ASP A 231 -2.54 10.67 -11.66
N HIS A 232 -2.74 10.96 -12.94
CA HIS A 232 -2.21 10.17 -14.05
C HIS A 232 -0.68 10.13 -14.11
N ARG A 233 0.02 11.04 -13.42
CA ARG A 233 1.47 11.08 -13.30
C ARG A 233 1.96 10.50 -11.98
N GLY A 234 1.05 10.11 -11.08
CA GLY A 234 1.38 9.63 -9.74
C GLY A 234 1.79 10.74 -8.77
N ILE A 235 1.29 11.96 -8.98
CA ILE A 235 1.55 13.09 -8.07
C ILE A 235 0.61 12.98 -6.87
N ASP A 236 1.15 13.25 -5.68
CA ASP A 236 0.40 13.27 -4.44
C ASP A 236 -0.32 14.61 -4.28
N PHE A 237 -1.60 14.59 -3.91
CA PHE A 237 -2.39 15.78 -3.65
C PHE A 237 -3.11 15.71 -2.29
N PRO A 238 -3.36 16.85 -1.62
CA PRO A 238 -4.00 16.90 -0.32
C PRO A 238 -5.49 16.58 -0.43
N VAL A 239 -5.99 15.76 0.50
CA VAL A 239 -7.40 15.38 0.59
C VAL A 239 -8.03 15.69 1.94
N LYS A 240 -7.21 15.86 2.99
CA LYS A 240 -7.71 16.15 4.34
C LYS A 240 -6.67 16.93 5.13
N ASN A 241 -7.12 17.95 5.86
CA ASN A 241 -6.32 18.66 6.86
C ASN A 241 -6.59 18.06 8.24
N ILE A 242 -5.54 17.96 9.05
CA ILE A 242 -5.56 17.50 10.44
C ILE A 242 -4.93 18.61 11.30
N PRO A 243 -5.74 19.46 11.95
CA PRO A 243 -5.23 20.42 12.93
C PRO A 243 -4.50 19.72 14.09
N ALA A 244 -3.55 20.40 14.74
CA ALA A 244 -2.74 19.80 15.80
C ALA A 244 -3.55 19.29 17.01
N ASP A 245 -4.69 19.92 17.31
CA ASP A 245 -5.63 19.50 18.36
C ASP A 245 -6.39 18.19 18.03
N GLN A 246 -6.31 17.73 16.77
CA GLN A 246 -6.84 16.46 16.31
C GLN A 246 -5.75 15.36 16.17
N PHE A 247 -4.52 15.61 16.62
CA PHE A 247 -3.51 14.56 16.67
C PHE A 247 -3.93 13.49 17.68
N GLY A 248 -3.32 12.34 17.62
CA GLY A 248 -3.74 11.13 18.33
C GLY A 248 -4.12 10.05 17.34
N TRP A 249 -5.07 9.18 17.68
CA TRP A 249 -5.43 8.05 16.84
C TRP A 249 -6.23 8.44 15.59
N TRP A 250 -5.88 7.78 14.50
CA TRP A 250 -6.57 7.83 13.21
C TRP A 250 -6.68 6.43 12.63
N THR A 251 -7.87 6.05 12.19
CA THR A 251 -8.08 4.85 11.38
C THR A 251 -7.93 5.22 9.92
N LEU A 252 -6.96 4.60 9.25
CA LEU A 252 -6.66 4.79 7.83
C LEU A 252 -6.93 3.49 7.07
N GLY A 253 -7.47 3.60 5.87
CA GLY A 253 -7.76 2.43 5.06
C GLY A 253 -7.72 2.67 3.57
N MET A 254 -7.45 1.59 2.85
CA MET A 254 -7.46 1.56 1.39
C MET A 254 -8.22 0.32 0.93
N SER A 255 -9.09 0.45 -0.07
CA SER A 255 -9.76 -0.67 -0.72
C SER A 255 -9.58 -0.63 -2.23
N LEU A 256 -9.74 -1.80 -2.87
CA LEU A 256 -9.63 -1.96 -4.31
C LEU A 256 -10.96 -2.48 -4.84
N SER A 257 -11.54 -1.81 -5.84
CA SER A 257 -12.74 -2.28 -6.54
C SER A 257 -12.38 -3.19 -7.72
N PRO A 258 -13.33 -4.00 -8.22
CA PRO A 258 -13.09 -4.93 -9.32
C PRO A 258 -12.61 -4.30 -10.63
N ASP A 259 -12.90 -3.01 -10.85
CA ASP A 259 -12.42 -2.23 -11.99
C ASP A 259 -10.97 -1.73 -11.83
N GLY A 260 -10.33 -2.05 -10.70
CA GLY A 260 -8.95 -1.70 -10.39
C GLY A 260 -8.75 -0.30 -9.84
N GLN A 261 -9.81 0.38 -9.41
CA GLN A 261 -9.71 1.68 -8.74
C GLN A 261 -9.26 1.52 -7.29
N ILE A 262 -8.51 2.51 -6.79
CA ILE A 262 -8.05 2.58 -5.40
C ILE A 262 -8.90 3.62 -4.68
N HIS A 263 -9.44 3.24 -3.52
CA HIS A 263 -10.27 4.11 -2.68
C HIS A 263 -9.54 4.37 -1.37
N TYR A 264 -9.54 5.63 -0.93
CA TYR A 264 -8.81 6.10 0.25
C TYR A 264 -9.79 6.58 1.32
N PHE A 265 -9.54 6.17 2.56
CA PHE A 265 -10.41 6.46 3.70
C PHE A 265 -9.57 6.91 4.90
N ALA A 266 -10.12 7.86 5.68
CA ALA A 266 -9.53 8.26 6.96
C ALA A 266 -10.61 8.77 7.92
N ARG A 267 -10.48 8.35 9.18
CA ARG A 267 -11.34 8.74 10.29
C ARG A 267 -10.50 9.05 11.52
N GLN A 268 -10.82 10.10 12.25
CA GLN A 268 -10.25 10.36 13.57
C GLN A 268 -10.74 9.31 14.57
N GLY A 269 -9.83 8.84 15.44
CA GLY A 269 -10.10 7.78 16.41
C GLY A 269 -9.81 6.38 15.90
N VAL A 270 -10.23 5.38 16.66
CA VAL A 270 -9.92 3.95 16.41
C VAL A 270 -11.10 3.15 15.85
N ASP A 271 -12.27 3.77 15.74
CA ASP A 271 -13.48 3.11 15.24
C ASP A 271 -13.28 2.62 13.79
N ASP A 272 -14.08 1.64 13.40
CA ASP A 272 -14.11 1.12 12.05
C ASP A 272 -14.55 2.19 11.04
N LEU A 273 -13.98 2.10 9.84
CA LEU A 273 -14.30 2.99 8.73
C LEU A 273 -15.72 2.74 8.22
N THR A 274 -16.35 3.79 7.75
CA THR A 274 -17.67 3.80 7.13
C THR A 274 -17.62 4.47 5.76
N SER A 275 -18.69 4.42 5.01
CA SER A 275 -18.80 5.15 3.72
C SER A 275 -18.62 6.67 3.86
N LYS A 276 -18.87 7.24 5.06
CA LYS A 276 -18.71 8.68 5.33
C LYS A 276 -17.24 9.10 5.44
N ASP A 277 -16.34 8.16 5.68
CA ASP A 277 -14.92 8.38 5.86
C ASP A 277 -14.14 8.32 4.54
N HIS A 278 -14.85 8.14 3.43
CA HIS A 278 -14.28 8.14 2.08
C HIS A 278 -13.71 9.50 1.72
N LEU A 279 -12.44 9.53 1.33
CA LEU A 279 -11.72 10.73 0.92
C LEU A 279 -11.76 10.94 -0.59
N THR A 280 -11.37 9.93 -1.34
CA THR A 280 -11.30 9.97 -2.80
C THR A 280 -11.09 8.58 -3.40
N SER A 281 -11.39 8.45 -4.69
CA SER A 281 -11.14 7.24 -5.49
C SER A 281 -10.30 7.59 -6.72
N GLN A 282 -9.20 6.84 -6.96
CA GLN A 282 -8.20 7.21 -7.95
C GLN A 282 -7.73 6.01 -8.78
N PHE A 283 -7.19 6.32 -9.96
CA PHE A 283 -6.38 5.42 -10.79
C PHE A 283 -4.95 5.99 -10.89
N PRO A 284 -4.09 5.80 -9.87
CA PRO A 284 -2.73 6.35 -9.88
C PRO A 284 -1.96 5.91 -11.12
N TYR A 285 -1.27 6.85 -11.78
CA TYR A 285 -0.57 6.64 -13.06
C TYR A 285 -1.49 6.22 -14.22
N SER A 286 -2.80 6.42 -14.11
CA SER A 286 -3.82 5.85 -15.00
C SER A 286 -3.83 4.32 -15.05
N PHE A 287 -3.26 3.66 -14.05
CA PHE A 287 -3.23 2.21 -13.97
C PHE A 287 -4.48 1.66 -13.28
N ARG A 288 -4.91 0.51 -13.74
CA ARG A 288 -5.93 -0.30 -13.09
C ARG A 288 -5.26 -1.41 -12.32
N ALA A 289 -5.48 -1.44 -11.01
CA ALA A 289 -4.95 -2.54 -10.20
C ALA A 289 -5.62 -3.85 -10.59
N GLU A 290 -4.82 -4.91 -10.73
CA GLU A 290 -5.31 -6.26 -11.00
C GLU A 290 -5.16 -7.17 -9.78
N ARG A 291 -4.11 -6.94 -8.97
CA ARG A 291 -3.74 -7.79 -7.83
C ARG A 291 -3.08 -6.98 -6.73
N LEU A 292 -3.43 -7.32 -5.48
CA LEU A 292 -2.81 -6.81 -4.26
C LEU A 292 -1.71 -7.78 -3.80
N ASN A 293 -0.49 -7.27 -3.52
CA ASN A 293 0.69 -8.06 -3.12
C ASN A 293 1.09 -7.86 -1.68
N SER A 294 1.04 -6.62 -1.22
CA SER A 294 1.53 -6.20 0.10
C SER A 294 0.78 -4.98 0.60
N PHE A 295 0.85 -4.78 1.88
CA PHE A 295 0.46 -3.59 2.59
C PHE A 295 1.68 -3.16 3.40
N PHE A 296 2.05 -1.87 3.42
CA PHE A 296 3.29 -1.46 4.06
C PHE A 296 3.30 -0.01 4.55
N PHE A 297 4.25 0.26 5.44
CA PHE A 297 4.42 1.51 6.14
C PHE A 297 5.73 2.15 5.75
N ASN A 298 5.72 3.45 5.55
CA ASN A 298 6.91 4.24 5.27
C ASN A 298 7.19 5.16 6.46
N SER A 299 8.39 5.09 7.02
CA SER A 299 8.90 6.06 7.99
C SER A 299 9.87 6.98 7.26
N CYS A 300 9.61 8.30 7.30
CA CYS A 300 10.40 9.28 6.57
C CYS A 300 11.15 10.21 7.53
N ASN A 301 12.40 10.54 7.21
CA ASN A 301 13.16 11.59 7.87
C ASN A 301 14.05 12.36 6.89
N LEU A 302 14.69 13.42 7.36
CA LEU A 302 15.59 14.25 6.55
C LEU A 302 16.89 13.52 6.16
N ASN A 303 17.19 12.39 6.76
CA ASN A 303 18.45 11.66 6.54
C ASN A 303 19.70 12.56 6.72
N ASP A 304 19.74 13.31 7.81
CA ASP A 304 20.89 14.15 8.19
C ASP A 304 21.91 13.40 9.08
N GLY A 305 21.58 12.18 9.46
CA GLY A 305 22.39 11.29 10.30
C GLY A 305 22.27 11.55 11.81
N THR A 306 21.49 12.53 12.23
CA THR A 306 21.37 12.96 13.64
C THR A 306 19.93 13.08 14.12
N THR A 307 19.00 13.41 13.24
CA THR A 307 17.60 13.66 13.58
C THR A 307 16.74 12.42 13.33
N TRP A 308 16.16 11.90 14.40
CA TRP A 308 15.19 10.81 14.30
C TRP A 308 13.89 11.26 13.63
N SER A 309 13.29 10.38 12.86
CA SER A 309 11.94 10.57 12.34
C SER A 309 10.91 10.77 13.47
N THR A 310 9.80 11.38 13.16
CA THR A 310 8.62 11.45 14.04
C THR A 310 8.25 10.04 14.55
N PRO A 311 7.97 9.87 15.88
CA PRO A 311 7.63 8.57 16.45
C PRO A 311 6.17 8.21 16.17
N PHE A 312 5.88 7.60 15.04
CA PHE A 312 4.55 7.06 14.74
C PHE A 312 4.34 5.72 15.42
N VAL A 313 3.11 5.48 15.86
CA VAL A 313 2.70 4.18 16.39
C VAL A 313 1.60 3.62 15.50
N ILE A 314 1.71 2.34 15.14
CA ILE A 314 0.65 1.63 14.41
C ILE A 314 0.06 0.50 15.25
N ASP A 315 -1.23 0.25 15.06
CA ASP A 315 -1.92 -0.84 15.71
C ASP A 315 -2.87 -1.55 14.74
N ASP A 316 -3.03 -2.85 14.94
CA ASP A 316 -3.89 -3.77 14.19
C ASP A 316 -3.88 -3.56 12.66
N PRO A 317 -2.69 -3.49 12.00
CA PRO A 317 -2.66 -3.53 10.54
C PRO A 317 -3.29 -4.83 10.04
N SER A 318 -4.36 -4.70 9.26
CA SER A 318 -5.23 -5.82 8.89
C SER A 318 -5.59 -5.79 7.42
N VAL A 319 -5.78 -6.98 6.84
CA VAL A 319 -6.21 -7.17 5.45
C VAL A 319 -7.53 -7.94 5.43
N TYR A 320 -8.45 -7.47 4.58
CA TYR A 320 -9.78 -8.03 4.44
C TYR A 320 -10.08 -8.35 2.99
N VAL A 321 -11.04 -9.26 2.75
CA VAL A 321 -11.59 -9.59 1.43
C VAL A 321 -13.10 -9.75 1.53
N VAL A 322 -13.82 -9.21 0.57
CA VAL A 322 -15.29 -9.37 0.50
C VAL A 322 -15.66 -10.71 -0.12
N ASN A 323 -15.08 -11.05 -1.28
CA ASN A 323 -15.26 -12.33 -1.95
C ASN A 323 -14.20 -13.32 -1.45
N SER A 324 -14.41 -13.92 -0.28
CA SER A 324 -13.36 -14.54 0.52
C SER A 324 -13.05 -16.02 0.24
N ALA A 325 -13.92 -16.77 -0.46
CA ALA A 325 -13.82 -18.24 -0.53
C ALA A 325 -12.43 -18.77 -0.94
N ARG A 326 -11.83 -18.23 -2.00
CA ARG A 326 -10.50 -18.64 -2.47
C ARG A 326 -9.40 -18.29 -1.46
N VAL A 327 -9.43 -17.07 -0.93
CA VAL A 327 -8.41 -16.61 0.03
C VAL A 327 -8.49 -17.42 1.31
N MET A 328 -9.66 -17.69 1.83
CA MET A 328 -9.83 -18.49 3.05
C MET A 328 -9.36 -19.93 2.87
N GLN A 329 -9.53 -20.52 1.67
CA GLN A 329 -8.91 -21.82 1.36
C GLN A 329 -7.37 -21.76 1.36
N LEU A 330 -6.77 -20.66 0.86
CA LEU A 330 -5.33 -20.47 0.92
C LEU A 330 -4.84 -20.33 2.36
N VAL A 331 -5.53 -19.57 3.20
CA VAL A 331 -5.25 -19.42 4.64
C VAL A 331 -5.23 -20.80 5.30
N GLN A 332 -6.30 -21.58 5.17
CA GLN A 332 -6.41 -22.92 5.76
C GLN A 332 -5.26 -23.86 5.32
N ARG A 333 -4.90 -23.84 4.04
CA ARG A 333 -3.77 -24.64 3.53
C ARG A 333 -2.44 -24.23 4.15
N ARG A 334 -2.22 -22.92 4.32
CA ARG A 334 -0.99 -22.38 4.92
C ARG A 334 -0.89 -22.67 6.40
N GLU A 335 -1.96 -22.51 7.15
CA GLU A 335 -2.04 -22.89 8.58
C GLU A 335 -1.75 -24.37 8.79
N ALA A 336 -2.39 -25.23 8.00
CA ALA A 336 -2.13 -26.67 8.04
C ALA A 336 -0.67 -27.01 7.72
N TYR A 337 -0.06 -26.32 6.76
CA TYR A 337 1.37 -26.49 6.44
C TYR A 337 2.28 -26.07 7.61
N GLU A 338 2.03 -24.90 8.21
CA GLU A 338 2.83 -24.40 9.34
C GLU A 338 2.69 -25.28 10.58
N LEU A 339 1.49 -25.77 10.87
CA LEU A 339 1.24 -26.71 11.97
C LEU A 339 2.06 -27.99 11.78
N ARG A 340 2.01 -28.59 10.61
CA ARG A 340 2.81 -29.79 10.28
C ARG A 340 4.31 -29.52 10.41
N ARG A 341 4.77 -28.35 10.01
CA ARG A 341 6.19 -27.94 10.13
C ARG A 341 6.61 -27.79 11.59
N LYS A 342 5.76 -27.17 12.44
CA LYS A 342 6.00 -27.04 13.88
C LYS A 342 6.08 -28.42 14.54
N GLN A 343 5.14 -29.33 14.23
CA GLN A 343 5.13 -30.70 14.75
C GLN A 343 6.40 -31.49 14.37
N LYS A 344 6.83 -31.42 13.11
CA LYS A 344 8.09 -32.06 12.67
C LYS A 344 9.33 -31.50 13.39
N ARG A 345 9.40 -30.18 13.62
CA ARG A 345 10.52 -29.56 14.36
C ARG A 345 10.52 -29.98 15.83
N SER A 346 9.35 -30.04 16.46
CA SER A 346 9.22 -30.52 17.85
C SER A 346 9.66 -31.98 17.98
N ALA A 347 9.17 -32.86 17.11
CA ALA A 347 9.58 -34.26 17.10
C ALA A 347 11.08 -34.45 16.91
N TYR A 348 11.71 -33.69 16.01
CA TYR A 348 13.17 -33.73 15.80
C TYR A 348 13.96 -33.28 17.03
N ARG A 349 13.53 -32.21 17.72
CA ARG A 349 14.17 -31.74 18.97
C ARG A 349 14.05 -32.78 20.08
N THR A 350 12.88 -33.42 20.23
CA THR A 350 12.66 -34.46 21.23
C THR A 350 13.55 -35.68 20.95
N HIS A 351 13.75 -36.03 19.69
CA HIS A 351 14.61 -37.15 19.33
C HIS A 351 16.10 -36.87 19.65
N GLN A 352 16.56 -35.66 19.38
CA GLN A 352 17.95 -35.23 19.71
C GLN A 352 18.19 -35.14 21.22
N SER A 353 17.19 -34.75 22.02
CA SER A 353 17.31 -34.71 23.49
C SER A 353 17.30 -36.10 24.16
N ARG A 354 16.78 -37.10 23.47
CA ARG A 354 16.80 -38.51 23.93
C ARG A 354 18.03 -39.31 23.53
N SER A 355 18.80 -38.78 22.55
CA SER A 355 20.03 -39.41 22.06
C SER A 355 21.33 -38.81 22.68
N ARG A 356 21.17 -37.90 23.61
CA ARG A 356 22.22 -37.41 24.51
C ARG A 356 21.97 -37.90 25.92
#